data_82f5d0942cd7b6611a423c9c97c20ef2
#
_entry.id   82f5d0942cd7b6611a423c9c97c20ef2
#
_cell.length_a   1.000
_cell.length_b   1.000
_cell.length_c   1.000
_cell.angle_alpha   90.00
_cell.angle_beta   90.00
_cell.angle_gamma   90.00
#
_symmetry.space_group_name_H-M   'P 1'
#
loop_
_entity.id
_entity.type
_entity.pdbx_description
1 polymer ?
#
loop_
_entity_poly.entity_id
_entity_poly.type
_entity_poly.pdbx_seq_one_letter_code
_entity_poly.pdbx_strand_id
1 'polypeptide(L)'
;MYAHRTMNIDKHTDSEIRKFYDLRNIAVVGMSKNEEKPAHLVPKFLLERGYNIIPVNPTTTEVLGRKSYPSVSEIPNDLNIEIVDVFRRSEDVPHVVDDAMKKKGIKLIWMQLGISNEEAEKKAKENGIDVVYNRCMLEEYERLFN
;
A
#
# COMPACT_ATOMS: atom_id res chain seq x y z
N MET A 1 7.33 28.98 1.03
CA MET A 1 7.30 28.24 0.99
C MET A 1 7.39 27.51 1.41
N TYR A 2 7.08 27.34 1.22
CA TYR A 2 6.92 26.29 1.31
C TYR A 2 6.85 25.54 0.83
N ALA A 3 6.58 25.53 0.84
CA ALA A 3 6.42 24.73 0.38
C ALA A 3 6.50 24.25 -0.51
N HIS A 4 6.96 24.37 -1.00
CA HIS A 4 6.96 23.67 -1.94
C HIS A 4 7.83 22.81 -2.06
N ARG A 5 8.79 22.82 -1.25
CA ARG A 5 9.28 21.84 -1.24
C ARG A 5 8.50 20.95 -1.26
N THR A 6 8.19 20.90 -1.91
CA THR A 6 7.09 20.14 -2.13
C THR A 6 7.42 18.77 -2.53
N MET A 7 6.70 17.88 -2.02
CA MET A 7 6.62 16.51 -2.46
C MET A 7 6.25 16.48 -3.93
N ASN A 8 6.92 15.67 -4.73
CA ASN A 8 6.50 15.44 -6.10
C ASN A 8 5.07 14.95 -6.13
N ILE A 9 4.36 15.31 -7.17
CA ILE A 9 2.97 14.90 -7.36
C ILE A 9 2.93 13.64 -8.20
N ASP A 10 2.23 12.62 -7.73
CA ASP A 10 1.99 11.42 -8.51
C ASP A 10 1.23 11.79 -9.78
N LYS A 11 1.70 11.32 -10.93
CA LYS A 11 1.19 11.75 -12.23
C LYS A 11 0.30 10.74 -12.94
N HIS A 12 -0.13 9.69 -12.24
CA HIS A 12 -1.05 8.74 -12.83
C HIS A 12 -2.37 9.42 -13.21
N THR A 13 -2.91 9.04 -14.37
CA THR A 13 -4.24 9.50 -14.78
C THR A 13 -5.32 8.79 -13.98
N ASP A 14 -6.51 9.34 -13.98
CA ASP A 14 -7.66 8.70 -13.30
C ASP A 14 -7.94 7.32 -13.89
N SER A 15 -7.78 7.16 -15.19
CA SER A 15 -7.97 5.87 -15.85
C SER A 15 -6.96 4.84 -15.35
N GLU A 16 -5.70 5.24 -15.17
CA GLU A 16 -4.68 4.35 -14.64
C GLU A 16 -4.97 3.96 -13.20
N ILE A 17 -5.34 4.94 -12.37
CA ILE A 17 -5.69 4.68 -10.97
C ILE A 17 -6.87 3.72 -10.87
N ARG A 18 -7.92 3.93 -11.69
CA ARG A 18 -9.08 3.03 -11.70
C ARG A 18 -8.68 1.58 -11.95
N LYS A 19 -7.76 1.36 -12.88
CA LYS A 19 -7.33 0.00 -13.23
C LYS A 19 -6.66 -0.71 -12.07
N PHE A 20 -5.94 0.02 -11.23
CA PHE A 20 -5.29 -0.58 -10.06
C PHE A 20 -6.30 -1.19 -9.10
N TYR A 21 -7.53 -0.65 -9.06
CA TYR A 21 -8.58 -1.20 -8.19
C TYR A 21 -9.17 -2.51 -8.71
N ASP A 22 -8.77 -2.97 -9.90
CA ASP A 22 -9.12 -4.30 -10.37
C ASP A 22 -8.28 -5.38 -9.70
N LEU A 23 -7.14 -5.02 -9.13
CA LEU A 23 -6.33 -5.92 -8.33
C LEU A 23 -7.03 -6.16 -7.00
N ARG A 24 -6.90 -7.35 -6.42
CA ARG A 24 -7.74 -7.74 -5.28
C ARG A 24 -6.98 -8.06 -4.00
N ASN A 25 -5.76 -8.53 -4.08
CA ASN A 25 -5.03 -9.01 -2.91
C ASN A 25 -4.03 -7.95 -2.46
N ILE A 26 -4.27 -7.37 -1.30
CA ILE A 26 -3.54 -6.20 -0.80
C ILE A 26 -2.87 -6.52 0.53
N ALA A 27 -1.54 -6.46 0.56
CA ALA A 27 -0.79 -6.50 1.80
C ALA A 27 -0.71 -5.08 2.33
N VAL A 28 -1.15 -4.85 3.56
CA VAL A 28 -1.18 -3.51 4.17
C VAL A 28 -0.09 -3.44 5.23
N VAL A 29 1.01 -2.77 4.87
CA VAL A 29 2.18 -2.64 5.74
C VAL A 29 1.97 -1.51 6.74
N GLY A 30 2.07 -1.83 8.02
CA GLY A 30 1.81 -0.86 9.08
C GLY A 30 0.35 -0.76 9.46
N MET A 31 -0.45 -1.76 9.08
CA MET A 31 -1.87 -1.79 9.45
C MET A 31 -2.03 -1.72 10.97
N SER A 32 -2.97 -0.92 11.44
CA SER A 32 -3.14 -0.60 12.86
C SER A 32 -4.41 -1.21 13.44
N LYS A 33 -4.33 -1.63 14.71
CA LYS A 33 -5.50 -2.01 15.49
C LYS A 33 -6.30 -0.81 15.98
N ASN A 34 -5.69 0.38 15.97
CA ASN A 34 -6.33 1.61 16.43
C ASN A 34 -7.37 2.04 15.41
N GLU A 35 -8.65 1.92 15.77
CA GLU A 35 -9.79 2.15 14.88
C GLU A 35 -9.93 3.60 14.41
N GLU A 36 -9.21 4.53 15.03
CA GLU A 36 -9.27 5.94 14.63
C GLU A 36 -8.19 6.32 13.62
N LYS A 37 -7.22 5.44 13.37
CA LYS A 37 -6.10 5.75 12.46
C LYS A 37 -6.43 5.40 11.01
N PRO A 38 -5.92 6.18 10.06
CA PRO A 38 -6.05 5.83 8.64
C PRO A 38 -5.54 4.42 8.32
N ALA A 39 -4.49 3.97 9.01
CA ALA A 39 -3.94 2.62 8.82
C ALA A 39 -4.89 1.51 9.27
N HIS A 40 -6.02 1.86 9.88
CA HIS A 40 -7.10 0.94 10.20
C HIS A 40 -8.32 1.22 9.30
N LEU A 41 -8.70 2.49 9.20
CA LEU A 41 -9.90 2.91 8.48
C LEU A 41 -9.84 2.59 6.99
N VAL A 42 -8.69 2.84 6.36
CA VAL A 42 -8.55 2.63 4.92
C VAL A 42 -8.65 1.14 4.55
N PRO A 43 -7.88 0.23 5.19
CA PRO A 43 -8.03 -1.18 4.87
C PRO A 43 -9.39 -1.75 5.24
N LYS A 44 -10.02 -1.26 6.33
CA LYS A 44 -11.38 -1.68 6.67
C LYS A 44 -12.37 -1.32 5.57
N PHE A 45 -12.27 -0.10 5.04
CA PHE A 45 -13.09 0.37 3.93
C PHE A 45 -12.94 -0.56 2.72
N LEU A 46 -11.70 -0.90 2.38
CA LEU A 46 -11.43 -1.77 1.24
C LEU A 46 -11.94 -3.19 1.47
N LEU A 47 -11.77 -3.70 2.68
CA LEU A 47 -12.26 -5.02 3.05
C LEU A 47 -13.77 -5.11 2.87
N GLU A 48 -14.49 -4.06 3.26
CA GLU A 48 -15.94 -4.00 3.13
C GLU A 48 -16.40 -3.97 1.66
N ARG A 49 -15.50 -3.62 0.75
CA ARG A 49 -15.77 -3.58 -0.68
C ARG A 49 -15.23 -4.79 -1.44
N GLY A 50 -14.89 -5.85 -0.71
CA GLY A 50 -14.54 -7.13 -1.31
C GLY A 50 -13.06 -7.33 -1.61
N TYR A 51 -12.20 -6.40 -1.19
CA TYR A 51 -10.75 -6.60 -1.33
C TYR A 51 -10.26 -7.58 -0.29
N ASN A 52 -9.28 -8.38 -0.66
CA ASN A 52 -8.65 -9.32 0.27
C ASN A 52 -7.49 -8.59 0.96
N ILE A 53 -7.67 -8.30 2.24
CA ILE A 53 -6.72 -7.51 3.02
C ILE A 53 -5.86 -8.44 3.86
N ILE A 54 -4.54 -8.35 3.70
CA ILE A 54 -3.57 -9.12 4.46
C ILE A 54 -2.75 -8.15 5.32
N PRO A 55 -2.99 -8.10 6.63
CA PRO A 55 -2.23 -7.20 7.50
C PRO A 55 -0.76 -7.58 7.57
N VAL A 56 0.11 -6.57 7.59
CA VAL A 56 1.55 -6.75 7.84
C VAL A 56 1.94 -5.81 8.96
N ASN A 57 2.22 -6.40 10.14
CA ASN A 57 2.59 -5.65 11.32
C ASN A 57 3.29 -6.60 12.30
N PRO A 58 4.60 -6.37 12.60
CA PRO A 58 5.35 -7.28 13.47
C PRO A 58 4.92 -7.25 14.93
N THR A 59 4.10 -6.27 15.33
CA THR A 59 3.70 -6.11 16.73
C THR A 59 2.34 -6.73 17.07
N THR A 60 1.65 -7.31 16.09
CA THR A 60 0.35 -7.94 16.32
C THR A 60 0.19 -9.18 15.45
N THR A 61 -0.63 -10.12 15.94
CA THR A 61 -0.87 -11.37 15.21
C THR A 61 -2.18 -11.34 14.43
N GLU A 62 -3.02 -10.33 14.67
CA GLU A 62 -4.33 -10.25 14.02
C GLU A 62 -4.83 -8.82 13.98
N VAL A 63 -5.45 -8.42 12.88
CA VAL A 63 -6.14 -7.14 12.74
C VAL A 63 -7.41 -7.39 11.93
N LEU A 64 -8.54 -6.88 12.39
CA LEU A 64 -9.85 -7.03 11.74
C LEU A 64 -10.19 -8.50 11.47
N GLY A 65 -9.83 -9.39 12.40
CA GLY A 65 -10.10 -10.82 12.28
C GLY A 65 -9.21 -11.52 11.25
N ARG A 66 -8.19 -10.84 10.72
CA ARG A 66 -7.32 -11.41 9.71
C ARG A 66 -5.92 -11.57 10.28
N LYS A 67 -5.30 -12.69 9.95
CA LYS A 67 -3.94 -12.99 10.42
C LYS A 67 -2.96 -11.93 9.91
N SER A 68 -2.13 -11.42 10.81
CA SER A 68 -1.08 -10.47 10.49
C SER A 68 0.25 -11.19 10.36
N TYR A 69 1.05 -10.76 9.39
CA TYR A 69 2.38 -11.30 9.14
C TYR A 69 3.42 -10.26 9.52
N PRO A 70 4.63 -10.69 9.98
CA PRO A 70 5.65 -9.72 10.39
C PRO A 70 6.21 -8.90 9.23
N SER A 71 6.22 -9.46 8.01
CA SER A 71 6.75 -8.80 6.81
C SER A 71 6.03 -9.31 5.58
N VAL A 72 6.13 -8.57 4.48
CA VAL A 72 5.52 -8.97 3.21
C VAL A 72 6.10 -10.31 2.74
N SER A 73 7.41 -10.48 2.86
CA SER A 73 8.08 -11.70 2.37
C SER A 73 7.66 -12.96 3.13
N GLU A 74 7.12 -12.83 4.34
CA GLU A 74 6.66 -13.97 5.12
C GLU A 74 5.22 -14.38 4.84
N ILE A 75 4.52 -13.62 4.00
CA ILE A 75 3.16 -14.00 3.57
C ILE A 75 3.26 -15.23 2.68
N PRO A 76 2.44 -16.28 2.90
CA PRO A 76 2.46 -17.46 2.03
C PRO A 76 2.21 -17.10 0.56
N ASN A 77 2.91 -17.77 -0.34
CA ASN A 77 2.82 -17.48 -1.77
C ASN A 77 1.43 -17.72 -2.37
N ASP A 78 0.66 -18.64 -1.80
CA ASP A 78 -0.68 -18.96 -2.30
C ASP A 78 -1.68 -17.82 -2.03
N LEU A 79 -1.35 -16.85 -1.21
CA LEU A 79 -2.19 -15.67 -1.03
C LEU A 79 -2.04 -14.66 -2.17
N ASN A 80 -1.04 -14.81 -3.02
CA ASN A 80 -0.86 -14.06 -4.26
C ASN A 80 -1.03 -12.54 -4.10
N ILE A 81 -0.13 -11.91 -3.34
CA ILE A 81 -0.18 -10.46 -3.10
C ILE A 81 0.06 -9.72 -4.41
N GLU A 82 -0.81 -8.76 -4.72
CA GLU A 82 -0.73 -7.95 -5.94
C GLU A 82 -0.38 -6.50 -5.64
N ILE A 83 -0.88 -5.97 -4.52
CA ILE A 83 -0.61 -4.58 -4.08
C ILE A 83 0.03 -4.62 -2.70
N VAL A 84 1.06 -3.79 -2.53
CA VAL A 84 1.61 -3.51 -1.20
C VAL A 84 1.24 -2.07 -0.88
N ASP A 85 0.33 -1.90 0.08
CA ASP A 85 -0.18 -0.60 0.52
C ASP A 85 0.58 -0.20 1.78
N VAL A 86 1.26 0.96 1.74
CA VAL A 86 2.26 1.33 2.73
C VAL A 86 1.80 2.44 3.65
N PHE A 87 1.69 2.12 4.95
CA PHE A 87 1.43 3.06 6.04
C PHE A 87 2.67 3.14 6.94
N ARG A 88 3.82 3.47 6.37
CA ARG A 88 5.07 3.64 7.12
C ARG A 88 5.66 4.99 6.76
N ARG A 89 6.55 5.51 7.62
CA ARG A 89 7.22 6.78 7.34
C ARG A 89 7.96 6.69 6.01
N SER A 90 8.05 7.82 5.31
CA SER A 90 8.71 7.86 4.00
C SER A 90 10.12 7.27 4.04
N GLU A 91 10.88 7.54 5.10
CA GLU A 91 12.25 7.03 5.24
C GLU A 91 12.33 5.50 5.42
N ASP A 92 11.22 4.86 5.80
CA ASP A 92 11.18 3.40 5.98
C ASP A 92 10.80 2.65 4.70
N VAL A 93 10.29 3.36 3.69
CA VAL A 93 9.73 2.71 2.50
C VAL A 93 10.78 1.91 1.70
N PRO A 94 12.05 2.34 1.57
CA PRO A 94 13.03 1.51 0.87
C PRO A 94 13.15 0.10 1.45
N HIS A 95 13.09 -0.05 2.77
CA HIS A 95 13.13 -1.38 3.41
C HIS A 95 11.89 -2.20 3.08
N VAL A 96 10.72 -1.55 3.02
CA VAL A 96 9.47 -2.23 2.66
C VAL A 96 9.55 -2.74 1.22
N VAL A 97 10.07 -1.93 0.31
CA VAL A 97 10.23 -2.33 -1.09
C VAL A 97 11.24 -3.46 -1.22
N ASP A 98 12.38 -3.38 -0.53
CA ASP A 98 13.37 -4.44 -0.55
C ASP A 98 12.76 -5.78 -0.12
N ASP A 99 11.97 -5.76 0.93
CA ASP A 99 11.30 -6.95 1.43
C ASP A 99 10.27 -7.48 0.42
N ALA A 100 9.48 -6.56 -0.16
CA ALA A 100 8.48 -6.92 -1.15
C ALA A 100 9.09 -7.55 -2.40
N MET A 101 10.30 -7.11 -2.79
CA MET A 101 10.98 -7.67 -3.96
C MET A 101 11.32 -9.14 -3.82
N LYS A 102 11.29 -9.68 -2.61
CA LYS A 102 11.51 -11.12 -2.37
C LYS A 102 10.31 -11.96 -2.79
N LYS A 103 9.17 -11.32 -3.09
CA LYS A 103 7.94 -12.00 -3.52
C LYS A 103 7.74 -11.82 -5.00
N LYS A 104 7.09 -12.80 -5.64
CA LYS A 104 6.68 -12.70 -7.04
C LYS A 104 5.20 -12.30 -7.10
N GLY A 105 4.81 -11.68 -8.19
CA GLY A 105 3.41 -11.36 -8.44
C GLY A 105 2.95 -9.99 -7.96
N ILE A 106 3.78 -9.27 -7.24
CA ILE A 106 3.44 -7.90 -6.83
C ILE A 106 3.47 -7.01 -8.06
N LYS A 107 2.40 -6.24 -8.26
CA LYS A 107 2.22 -5.38 -9.43
C LYS A 107 2.26 -3.91 -9.08
N LEU A 108 2.00 -3.56 -7.83
CA LEU A 108 1.85 -2.16 -7.42
C LEU A 108 2.31 -1.98 -5.97
N ILE A 109 3.11 -0.94 -5.77
CA ILE A 109 3.40 -0.39 -4.45
C ILE A 109 2.61 0.90 -4.33
N TRP A 110 1.78 1.01 -3.29
CA TRP A 110 0.97 2.21 -3.06
C TRP A 110 1.41 2.87 -1.76
N MET A 111 1.99 4.05 -1.88
CA MET A 111 2.40 4.86 -0.73
C MET A 111 1.27 5.82 -0.39
N GLN A 112 0.76 5.70 0.81
CA GLN A 112 -0.42 6.44 1.25
C GLN A 112 -0.16 7.96 1.35
N LEU A 113 -1.23 8.72 1.59
CA LEU A 113 -1.18 10.18 1.65
C LEU A 113 -0.07 10.63 2.61
N GLY A 114 0.77 11.54 2.13
CA GLY A 114 1.91 12.05 2.89
C GLY A 114 3.16 11.19 2.81
N ILE A 115 3.11 10.05 2.11
CA ILE A 115 4.23 9.11 2.02
C ILE A 115 4.77 9.09 0.60
N SER A 116 6.07 9.34 0.45
CA SER A 116 6.76 9.20 -0.82
C SER A 116 8.25 8.95 -0.57
N ASN A 117 8.90 8.27 -1.49
CA ASN A 117 10.35 8.02 -1.40
C ASN A 117 10.86 7.70 -2.80
N GLU A 118 11.71 8.57 -3.33
CA GLU A 118 12.20 8.44 -4.71
C GLU A 118 13.07 7.20 -4.91
N GLU A 119 13.90 6.87 -3.93
CA GLU A 119 14.74 5.68 -4.00
C GLU A 119 13.90 4.41 -4.08
N ALA A 120 12.87 4.32 -3.24
CA ALA A 120 11.95 3.17 -3.23
C ALA A 120 11.17 3.08 -4.54
N GLU A 121 10.71 4.21 -5.03
CA GLU A 121 9.98 4.27 -6.29
C GLU A 121 10.84 3.77 -7.44
N LYS A 122 12.07 4.25 -7.54
CA LYS A 122 13.01 3.86 -8.58
C LYS A 122 13.26 2.35 -8.53
N LYS A 123 13.52 1.83 -7.34
CA LYS A 123 13.79 0.40 -7.15
C LYS A 123 12.62 -0.46 -7.61
N ALA A 124 11.41 -0.10 -7.22
CA ALA A 124 10.21 -0.85 -7.62
C ALA A 124 10.04 -0.82 -9.14
N LYS A 125 10.17 0.36 -9.75
CA LYS A 125 10.02 0.51 -11.20
C LYS A 125 11.08 -0.27 -11.97
N GLU A 126 12.30 -0.32 -11.47
CA GLU A 126 13.37 -1.10 -12.11
C GLU A 126 13.05 -2.60 -12.10
N ASN A 127 12.17 -3.03 -11.23
CA ASN A 127 11.71 -4.41 -11.14
C ASN A 127 10.35 -4.63 -11.80
N GLY A 128 9.90 -3.67 -12.61
CA GLY A 128 8.65 -3.80 -13.36
C GLY A 128 7.38 -3.59 -12.55
N ILE A 129 7.49 -2.94 -11.39
CA ILE A 129 6.37 -2.71 -10.49
C ILE A 129 5.96 -1.24 -10.55
N ASP A 130 4.65 -1.00 -10.72
CA ASP A 130 4.12 0.36 -10.70
C ASP A 130 4.15 0.92 -9.28
N VAL A 131 4.22 2.25 -9.19
CA VAL A 131 4.23 2.94 -7.91
C VAL A 131 3.25 4.11 -7.93
N VAL A 132 2.33 4.12 -6.98
CA VAL A 132 1.49 5.28 -6.68
C VAL A 132 2.00 5.82 -5.34
N TYR A 133 2.07 7.14 -5.20
CA TYR A 133 2.54 7.73 -3.95
C TYR A 133 1.74 8.97 -3.58
N ASN A 134 1.71 9.26 -2.28
CA ASN A 134 1.04 10.43 -1.73
C ASN A 134 -0.44 10.49 -2.11
N ARG A 135 -1.11 9.35 -2.09
CA ARG A 135 -2.55 9.26 -2.33
C ARG A 135 -3.17 8.29 -1.32
N CYS A 136 -4.40 8.55 -0.92
CA CYS A 136 -5.15 7.69 -0.02
C CYS A 136 -6.05 6.76 -0.83
N MET A 137 -5.92 5.45 -0.64
CA MET A 137 -6.73 4.49 -1.41
C MET A 137 -8.23 4.66 -1.17
N LEU A 138 -8.62 5.03 0.05
CA LEU A 138 -10.04 5.29 0.36
C LEU A 138 -10.53 6.51 -0.39
N GLU A 139 -9.80 7.62 -0.32
CA GLU A 139 -10.19 8.88 -0.96
C GLU A 139 -10.25 8.73 -2.47
N GLU A 140 -9.26 8.06 -3.07
CA GLU A 140 -9.24 7.85 -4.51
C GLU A 140 -10.38 6.95 -4.96
N TYR A 141 -10.69 5.91 -4.17
CA TYR A 141 -11.82 5.04 -4.48
C TYR A 141 -13.13 5.85 -4.50
N GLU A 142 -13.35 6.65 -3.47
CA GLU A 142 -14.57 7.46 -3.39
C GLU A 142 -14.65 8.47 -4.52
N ARG A 143 -13.53 9.08 -4.86
CA ARG A 143 -13.48 10.08 -5.93
C ARG A 143 -13.77 9.46 -7.30
N LEU A 144 -13.29 8.23 -7.54
CA LEU A 144 -13.36 7.62 -8.86
C LEU A 144 -14.59 6.74 -9.08
N PHE A 145 -15.18 6.18 -8.03
CA PHE A 145 -16.26 5.20 -8.16
C PHE A 145 -17.59 5.62 -7.54
N ASN A 146 -17.67 6.82 -7.00
CA ASN A 146 -18.92 7.35 -6.46
C ASN A 146 -19.50 8.46 -7.30
#